data_b7a78d5ff1eef0aac889433969f0f753
#
_entry.id   b7a78d5ff1eef0aac889433969f0f753
#
_cell.length_a   1.000
_cell.length_b   1.000
_cell.length_c   1.000
_cell.angle_alpha   90.00
_cell.angle_beta   90.00
_cell.angle_gamma   90.00
#
_symmetry.space_group_name_H-M   'P 1'
#
loop_
_entity.id
_entity.type
_entity.pdbx_description
1 polymer ?
#
loop_
_entity_poly.entity_id
_entity_poly.type
_entity_poly.pdbx_seq_one_letter_code
_entity_poly.pdbx_strand_id
1 'polypeptide(L)'
;MTRRPIGYYVHHHGAGHRARARAIATASDWPIILLGTGVGEAGIDLPDDRPLSGRFDGVDGSEGRPAALHYAPIDHEGVRLRVARVTQWIATERPALMVVDVSVEMAMLARLASVPTICVRLNGARSDVPHLEAFRGAVGLLAPFHADLELESTPTWVRERTRYLPGITTAVAGAVPPSGRILVVIGRGGAPGDGARLAEAARACPDLQWRVIGPVSAVDDCPANLDIAGWVDDAAREIAAANVVIGGAGEGLVSAVLVADRPFICMPEARPFGEQQATASGLARLGAAIVLQDWPEAAAWPSLLAQAKALSPEARRRLHDPQGARTAAIWLSEQAAAA
;
A
#
# COMPACT_ATOMS: atom_id res chain seq x y z
N MET A 1 30.05 2.71 20.22
CA MET A 1 29.92 3.12 18.80
C MET A 1 28.43 3.27 18.50
N THR A 2 28.02 4.40 17.99
CA THR A 2 26.63 4.61 17.52
C THR A 2 26.35 3.67 16.33
N ARG A 3 25.19 2.99 16.34
CA ARG A 3 24.77 2.12 15.23
C ARG A 3 24.61 2.95 13.95
N ARG A 4 25.16 2.47 12.83
CA ARG A 4 24.90 3.06 11.51
C ARG A 4 23.39 2.95 11.20
N PRO A 5 22.72 4.01 10.71
CA PRO A 5 21.28 3.97 10.52
C PRO A 5 20.87 3.02 9.38
N ILE A 6 19.58 2.63 9.38
CA ILE A 6 18.90 2.09 8.22
C ILE A 6 18.26 3.28 7.50
N GLY A 7 18.55 3.45 6.20
CA GLY A 7 17.79 4.36 5.35
C GLY A 7 16.53 3.69 4.84
N TYR A 8 15.39 4.35 4.93
CA TYR A 8 14.15 3.84 4.36
C TYR A 8 13.63 4.84 3.32
N TYR A 9 13.79 4.49 2.04
CA TYR A 9 13.23 5.29 0.95
C TYR A 9 11.73 5.05 0.82
N VAL A 10 10.97 6.15 0.96
CA VAL A 10 9.50 6.15 0.91
C VAL A 10 9.05 6.68 -0.44
N HIS A 11 8.33 5.86 -1.20
CA HIS A 11 7.74 6.29 -2.46
C HIS A 11 6.62 7.33 -2.24
N HIS A 12 6.51 8.29 -3.14
CA HIS A 12 5.57 9.40 -2.99
C HIS A 12 4.11 9.07 -3.35
N HIS A 13 3.86 7.97 -4.06
CA HIS A 13 2.52 7.55 -4.47
C HIS A 13 1.70 7.00 -3.29
N GLY A 14 0.68 7.75 -2.87
CA GLY A 14 -0.28 7.32 -1.86
C GLY A 14 0.21 7.39 -0.41
N ALA A 15 -0.72 7.26 0.52
CA ALA A 15 -0.45 7.32 1.96
C ALA A 15 0.11 6.00 2.53
N GLY A 16 -0.13 4.86 1.85
CA GLY A 16 0.21 3.51 2.33
C GLY A 16 1.71 3.32 2.55
N HIS A 17 2.55 3.73 1.59
CA HIS A 17 4.01 3.65 1.72
C HIS A 17 4.54 4.38 2.96
N ARG A 18 4.06 5.59 3.20
CA ARG A 18 4.45 6.39 4.36
C ARG A 18 3.95 5.79 5.67
N ALA A 19 2.71 5.31 5.70
CA ALA A 19 2.15 4.66 6.88
C ALA A 19 2.94 3.40 7.25
N ARG A 20 3.25 2.55 6.27
CA ARG A 20 4.10 1.37 6.44
C ARG A 20 5.50 1.71 6.97
N ALA A 21 6.18 2.66 6.33
CA ALA A 21 7.51 3.08 6.74
C ALA A 21 7.53 3.60 8.18
N ARG A 22 6.53 4.41 8.56
CA ARG A 22 6.36 4.91 9.93
C ARG A 22 6.07 3.79 10.93
N ALA A 23 5.20 2.84 10.58
CA ALA A 23 4.88 1.70 11.44
C ALA A 23 6.15 0.89 11.77
N ILE A 24 6.97 0.59 10.78
CA ILE A 24 8.25 -0.11 10.96
C ILE A 24 9.21 0.73 11.80
N ALA A 25 9.38 2.03 11.46
CA ALA A 25 10.31 2.90 12.17
C ALA A 25 9.95 3.07 13.66
N THR A 26 8.65 3.22 13.96
CA THR A 26 8.16 3.32 15.34
C THR A 26 8.35 2.01 16.13
N ALA A 27 8.25 0.86 15.48
CA ALA A 27 8.42 -0.45 16.11
C ALA A 27 9.91 -0.87 16.23
N SER A 28 10.83 -0.11 15.66
CA SER A 28 12.26 -0.47 15.57
C SER A 28 13.07 0.07 16.74
N ASP A 29 13.93 -0.79 17.31
CA ASP A 29 15.00 -0.40 18.24
C ASP A 29 16.29 0.02 17.52
N TRP A 30 16.31 -0.10 16.19
CA TRP A 30 17.41 0.36 15.33
C TRP A 30 17.05 1.71 14.72
N PRO A 31 18.00 2.67 14.61
CA PRO A 31 17.70 3.96 14.01
C PRO A 31 17.30 3.81 12.52
N ILE A 32 16.08 4.18 12.18
CA ILE A 32 15.57 4.20 10.82
C ILE A 32 15.30 5.65 10.41
N ILE A 33 15.95 6.09 9.33
CA ILE A 33 15.79 7.43 8.77
C ILE A 33 14.95 7.32 7.50
N LEU A 34 13.82 8.01 7.47
CA LEU A 34 12.94 8.05 6.31
C LEU A 34 13.48 9.07 5.28
N LEU A 35 13.53 8.68 4.00
CA LEU A 35 13.90 9.53 2.88
C LEU A 35 12.76 9.52 1.86
N GLY A 36 12.19 10.66 1.52
CA GLY A 36 11.09 10.73 0.53
C GLY A 36 10.48 12.11 0.45
N THR A 37 9.64 12.35 -0.55
CA THR A 37 8.93 13.63 -0.68
C THR A 37 7.82 13.74 0.35
N GLY A 38 7.81 14.80 1.13
CA GLY A 38 6.79 15.07 2.15
C GLY A 38 6.82 14.10 3.34
N VAL A 39 7.99 13.57 3.71
CA VAL A 39 8.15 12.69 4.89
C VAL A 39 8.08 13.47 6.21
N GLY A 40 8.23 14.81 6.15
CA GLY A 40 8.17 15.71 7.31
C GLY A 40 9.47 15.74 8.13
N GLU A 41 9.43 16.41 9.28
CA GLU A 41 10.61 16.68 10.14
C GLU A 41 11.28 15.42 10.68
N ALA A 42 10.57 14.30 10.73
CA ALA A 42 11.12 13.01 11.20
C ALA A 42 12.00 12.30 10.16
N GLY A 43 12.24 12.91 9.00
CA GLY A 43 13.01 12.32 7.91
C GLY A 43 13.73 13.34 7.06
N ILE A 44 14.26 12.87 5.93
CA ILE A 44 14.92 13.70 4.93
C ILE A 44 13.96 13.92 3.78
N ASP A 45 13.50 15.16 3.66
CA ASP A 45 12.62 15.52 2.55
C ASP A 45 13.42 15.61 1.25
N LEU A 46 12.92 14.89 0.24
CA LEU A 46 13.57 14.79 -1.06
C LEU A 46 12.83 15.65 -2.10
N PRO A 47 13.57 16.28 -3.03
CA PRO A 47 12.98 16.96 -4.16
C PRO A 47 11.98 16.08 -4.93
N ASP A 48 10.96 16.71 -5.49
CA ASP A 48 9.94 16.01 -6.28
C ASP A 48 10.51 15.54 -7.62
N ASP A 49 10.38 14.25 -7.91
CA ASP A 49 10.85 13.60 -9.12
C ASP A 49 9.70 13.16 -10.04
N ARG A 50 8.46 13.55 -9.74
CA ARG A 50 7.31 13.17 -10.55
C ARG A 50 7.42 13.69 -11.98
N PRO A 51 6.82 12.97 -12.95
CA PRO A 51 6.78 13.43 -14.33
C PRO A 51 6.18 14.84 -14.43
N LEU A 52 6.78 15.69 -15.26
CA LEU A 52 6.29 17.04 -15.49
C LEU A 52 4.90 17.05 -16.18
N SER A 53 4.55 15.97 -16.89
CA SER A 53 3.22 15.75 -17.48
C SER A 53 2.15 15.38 -16.46
N GLY A 54 2.51 15.19 -15.20
CA GLY A 54 1.58 14.91 -14.10
C GLY A 54 1.03 13.49 -14.03
N ARG A 55 1.23 12.64 -15.03
CA ARG A 55 0.77 11.24 -15.02
C ARG A 55 1.92 10.27 -15.25
N PHE A 56 1.93 9.18 -14.47
CA PHE A 56 2.89 8.10 -14.58
C PHE A 56 2.17 6.76 -14.43
N ASP A 57 2.23 5.95 -15.48
CA ASP A 57 1.53 4.66 -15.54
C ASP A 57 2.47 3.47 -15.21
N GLY A 58 3.51 3.71 -14.42
CA GLY A 58 4.44 2.68 -13.93
C GLY A 58 5.75 2.59 -14.72
N VAL A 59 5.78 3.00 -15.98
CA VAL A 59 6.98 2.97 -16.85
C VAL A 59 7.08 4.26 -17.64
N ASP A 60 8.25 4.87 -17.66
CA ASP A 60 8.55 5.98 -18.56
C ASP A 60 8.69 5.46 -19.99
N GLY A 61 7.86 5.98 -20.89
CA GLY A 61 7.86 5.64 -22.33
C GLY A 61 8.91 6.38 -23.16
N SER A 62 9.82 7.16 -22.54
CA SER A 62 10.83 7.92 -23.27
C SER A 62 11.78 7.02 -24.07
N GLU A 63 12.11 7.44 -25.28
CA GLU A 63 13.08 6.76 -26.15
C GLU A 63 14.46 6.77 -25.48
N GLY A 64 15.17 5.65 -25.53
CA GLY A 64 16.51 5.51 -24.95
C GLY A 64 16.55 5.29 -23.44
N ARG A 65 15.41 5.09 -22.76
CA ARG A 65 15.39 4.70 -21.35
C ARG A 65 16.11 3.36 -21.15
N PRO A 66 17.04 3.25 -20.16
CA PRO A 66 17.70 1.98 -19.86
C PRO A 66 16.69 0.87 -19.53
N ALA A 67 16.86 -0.32 -20.09
CA ALA A 67 15.94 -1.43 -19.91
C ALA A 67 15.76 -1.86 -18.44
N ALA A 68 16.75 -1.59 -17.57
CA ALA A 68 16.74 -1.92 -16.14
C ALA A 68 16.04 -0.86 -15.26
N LEU A 69 15.48 0.20 -15.84
CA LEU A 69 14.83 1.28 -15.09
C LEU A 69 13.39 1.48 -15.61
N HIS A 70 12.47 1.83 -14.71
CA HIS A 70 11.12 2.23 -15.09
C HIS A 70 11.03 3.72 -15.43
N TYR A 71 11.80 4.55 -14.72
CA TYR A 71 11.74 5.99 -14.81
C TYR A 71 13.15 6.58 -14.80
N ALA A 72 13.58 7.07 -15.96
CA ALA A 72 14.90 7.69 -16.15
C ALA A 72 14.84 8.84 -17.14
N PRO A 73 14.07 9.90 -16.88
CA PRO A 73 13.93 11.02 -17.79
C PRO A 73 15.26 11.76 -17.95
N ILE A 74 15.51 12.26 -19.18
CA ILE A 74 16.66 13.11 -19.47
C ILE A 74 16.34 14.54 -19.04
N ASP A 75 17.32 15.21 -18.44
CA ASP A 75 17.28 16.62 -18.03
C ASP A 75 16.14 16.98 -17.05
N HIS A 76 15.82 16.09 -16.11
CA HIS A 76 14.84 16.34 -15.07
C HIS A 76 15.53 16.83 -13.78
N GLU A 77 15.31 18.09 -13.41
CA GLU A 77 15.95 18.72 -12.25
C GLU A 77 15.64 17.98 -10.94
N GLY A 78 14.37 17.65 -10.67
CA GLY A 78 13.96 16.95 -9.47
C GLY A 78 14.65 15.60 -9.29
N VAL A 79 14.83 14.85 -10.38
CA VAL A 79 15.57 13.56 -10.35
C VAL A 79 17.05 13.81 -10.03
N ARG A 80 17.72 14.79 -10.68
CA ARG A 80 19.12 15.12 -10.36
C ARG A 80 19.33 15.51 -8.90
N LEU A 81 18.48 16.41 -8.39
CA LEU A 81 18.58 16.89 -7.03
C LEU A 81 18.28 15.78 -6.01
N ARG A 82 17.31 14.91 -6.29
CA ARG A 82 17.00 13.75 -5.47
C ARG A 82 18.20 12.78 -5.41
N VAL A 83 18.75 12.42 -6.56
CA VAL A 83 19.94 11.56 -6.62
C VAL A 83 21.10 12.15 -5.82
N ALA A 84 21.40 13.44 -6.03
CA ALA A 84 22.45 14.13 -5.28
C ALA A 84 22.20 14.10 -3.77
N ARG A 85 20.96 14.37 -3.31
CA ARG A 85 20.60 14.37 -1.91
C ARG A 85 20.74 13.00 -1.26
N VAL A 86 20.27 11.94 -1.93
CA VAL A 86 20.35 10.56 -1.43
C VAL A 86 21.80 10.10 -1.37
N THR A 87 22.59 10.32 -2.42
CA THR A 87 24.01 9.91 -2.43
C THR A 87 24.86 10.69 -1.44
N GLN A 88 24.60 11.99 -1.24
CA GLN A 88 25.26 12.78 -0.20
C GLN A 88 24.93 12.23 1.20
N TRP A 89 23.68 11.91 1.46
CA TRP A 89 23.27 11.32 2.74
C TRP A 89 23.94 9.96 2.96
N ILE A 90 23.98 9.09 1.95
CA ILE A 90 24.68 7.80 2.03
C ILE A 90 26.16 7.98 2.35
N ALA A 91 26.83 8.93 1.69
CA ALA A 91 28.25 9.20 1.91
C ALA A 91 28.55 9.71 3.34
N THR A 92 27.64 10.52 3.90
CA THR A 92 27.79 11.09 5.23
C THR A 92 27.45 10.11 6.34
N GLU A 93 26.27 9.50 6.28
CA GLU A 93 25.72 8.66 7.35
C GLU A 93 26.20 7.20 7.27
N ARG A 94 26.68 6.78 6.11
CA ARG A 94 27.18 5.41 5.86
C ARG A 94 26.19 4.35 6.34
N PRO A 95 24.91 4.37 5.88
CA PRO A 95 23.87 3.49 6.40
C PRO A 95 24.30 2.02 6.33
N ALA A 96 23.88 1.23 7.32
CA ALA A 96 24.12 -0.20 7.33
C ALA A 96 23.27 -0.92 6.27
N LEU A 97 22.08 -0.36 5.96
CA LEU A 97 21.12 -0.94 5.06
C LEU A 97 20.26 0.16 4.41
N MET A 98 19.89 -0.01 3.15
CA MET A 98 18.83 0.76 2.50
C MET A 98 17.61 -0.13 2.26
N VAL A 99 16.47 0.25 2.83
CA VAL A 99 15.16 -0.31 2.47
C VAL A 99 14.54 0.60 1.42
N VAL A 100 14.18 0.05 0.28
CA VAL A 100 13.63 0.83 -0.83
C VAL A 100 12.21 0.37 -1.14
N ASP A 101 11.27 1.27 -0.90
CA ASP A 101 9.85 0.99 -1.13
C ASP A 101 9.51 1.22 -2.61
N VAL A 102 9.38 0.13 -3.33
CA VAL A 102 9.01 -0.07 -4.75
C VAL A 102 9.83 0.62 -5.85
N SER A 103 10.73 1.54 -5.57
CA SER A 103 11.52 2.19 -6.63
C SER A 103 12.74 1.35 -7.02
N VAL A 104 12.74 0.86 -8.26
CA VAL A 104 13.89 0.13 -8.81
C VAL A 104 15.11 1.04 -8.99
N GLU A 105 14.90 2.31 -9.37
CA GLU A 105 15.93 3.33 -9.57
C GLU A 105 16.69 3.59 -8.26
N MET A 106 15.95 3.78 -7.16
CA MET A 106 16.56 4.01 -5.86
C MET A 106 17.24 2.76 -5.30
N ALA A 107 16.71 1.56 -5.58
CA ALA A 107 17.38 0.31 -5.22
C ALA A 107 18.71 0.14 -5.96
N MET A 108 18.74 0.42 -7.25
CA MET A 108 19.95 0.39 -8.09
C MET A 108 20.95 1.46 -7.66
N LEU A 109 20.48 2.68 -7.37
CA LEU A 109 21.31 3.78 -6.86
C LEU A 109 21.98 3.44 -5.53
N ALA A 110 21.22 2.93 -4.56
CA ALA A 110 21.75 2.54 -3.26
C ALA A 110 22.79 1.40 -3.40
N ARG A 111 22.53 0.43 -4.27
CA ARG A 111 23.46 -0.66 -4.57
C ARG A 111 24.73 -0.15 -5.25
N LEU A 112 24.62 0.79 -6.20
CA LEU A 112 25.74 1.45 -6.85
C LEU A 112 26.57 2.27 -5.85
N ALA A 113 25.90 2.87 -4.86
CA ALA A 113 26.53 3.57 -3.75
C ALA A 113 27.13 2.64 -2.65
N SER A 114 27.28 1.34 -2.96
CA SER A 114 27.88 0.32 -2.08
C SER A 114 27.10 0.06 -0.78
N VAL A 115 25.76 0.23 -0.77
CA VAL A 115 24.92 -0.07 0.39
C VAL A 115 24.12 -1.35 0.15
N PRO A 116 24.10 -2.31 1.09
CA PRO A 116 23.18 -3.44 1.04
C PRO A 116 21.73 -2.94 0.97
N THR A 117 20.90 -3.58 0.13
CA THR A 117 19.56 -3.07 -0.18
C THR A 117 18.51 -4.14 0.05
N ILE A 118 17.40 -3.79 0.69
CA ILE A 118 16.18 -4.57 0.71
C ILE A 118 15.14 -3.85 -0.14
N CYS A 119 14.54 -4.58 -1.09
CA CYS A 119 13.42 -4.07 -1.88
C CYS A 119 12.11 -4.46 -1.22
N VAL A 120 11.26 -3.48 -0.90
CA VAL A 120 9.85 -3.72 -0.59
C VAL A 120 9.12 -3.91 -1.91
N ARG A 121 8.48 -5.05 -2.08
CA ARG A 121 7.67 -5.34 -3.25
C ARG A 121 6.20 -5.51 -2.87
N LEU A 122 5.34 -4.90 -3.63
CA LEU A 122 3.90 -5.11 -3.54
C LEU A 122 3.48 -6.29 -4.42
N ASN A 123 2.26 -6.74 -4.29
CA ASN A 123 1.69 -7.77 -5.14
C ASN A 123 1.59 -7.30 -6.61
N GLY A 124 1.25 -8.20 -7.53
CA GLY A 124 1.11 -7.89 -8.96
C GLY A 124 2.23 -8.42 -9.84
N ALA A 125 2.12 -8.19 -11.15
CA ALA A 125 3.03 -8.70 -12.19
C ALA A 125 4.37 -7.95 -12.21
N ARG A 126 5.26 -8.26 -11.27
CA ARG A 126 6.57 -7.60 -11.10
C ARG A 126 7.71 -8.50 -11.58
N SER A 127 7.57 -9.02 -12.80
CA SER A 127 8.55 -9.90 -13.45
C SER A 127 9.20 -9.30 -14.69
N ASP A 128 9.07 -8.00 -14.86
CA ASP A 128 9.77 -7.23 -15.89
C ASP A 128 11.23 -7.00 -15.53
N VAL A 129 12.03 -6.61 -16.52
CA VAL A 129 13.49 -6.47 -16.36
C VAL A 129 13.88 -5.54 -15.21
N PRO A 130 13.30 -4.32 -15.05
CA PRO A 130 13.67 -3.43 -13.95
C PRO A 130 13.46 -4.06 -12.57
N HIS A 131 12.30 -4.67 -12.33
CA HIS A 131 12.04 -5.32 -11.05
C HIS A 131 13.01 -6.48 -10.80
N LEU A 132 13.21 -7.36 -11.79
CA LEU A 132 14.06 -8.54 -11.60
C LEU A 132 15.51 -8.16 -11.35
N GLU A 133 16.04 -7.12 -12.01
CA GLU A 133 17.41 -6.65 -11.76
C GLU A 133 17.54 -6.00 -10.38
N ALA A 134 16.59 -5.18 -9.95
CA ALA A 134 16.59 -4.63 -8.60
C ALA A 134 16.52 -5.75 -7.54
N PHE A 135 15.66 -6.77 -7.76
CA PHE A 135 15.51 -7.90 -6.84
C PHE A 135 16.76 -8.78 -6.78
N ARG A 136 17.48 -8.97 -7.91
CA ARG A 136 18.78 -9.69 -7.91
C ARG A 136 19.84 -8.96 -7.11
N GLY A 137 19.90 -7.63 -7.24
CA GLY A 137 20.85 -6.78 -6.54
C GLY A 137 20.59 -6.63 -5.04
N ALA A 138 19.38 -6.91 -4.58
CA ALA A 138 18.99 -6.80 -3.18
C ALA A 138 19.52 -7.97 -2.34
N VAL A 139 19.81 -7.75 -1.05
CA VAL A 139 20.15 -8.82 -0.09
C VAL A 139 18.92 -9.59 0.37
N GLY A 140 17.72 -9.00 0.26
CA GLY A 140 16.44 -9.63 0.56
C GLY A 140 15.27 -8.83 -0.01
N LEU A 141 14.09 -9.45 -0.03
CA LEU A 141 12.85 -8.83 -0.48
C LEU A 141 11.85 -8.85 0.68
N LEU A 142 11.12 -7.76 0.87
CA LEU A 142 10.06 -7.63 1.86
C LEU A 142 8.71 -7.50 1.14
N ALA A 143 7.77 -8.38 1.42
CA ALA A 143 6.39 -8.27 0.95
C ALA A 143 5.47 -7.95 2.14
N PRO A 144 4.76 -6.80 2.17
CA PRO A 144 3.91 -6.40 3.28
C PRO A 144 2.53 -7.09 3.25
N PHE A 145 2.46 -8.29 2.67
CA PHE A 145 1.24 -9.08 2.54
C PHE A 145 1.53 -10.56 2.82
N HIS A 146 0.47 -11.34 3.08
CA HIS A 146 0.59 -12.76 3.36
C HIS A 146 0.94 -13.57 2.10
N ALA A 147 1.78 -14.59 2.25
CA ALA A 147 2.25 -15.44 1.14
C ALA A 147 1.10 -16.07 0.32
N ASP A 148 -0.03 -16.37 0.95
CA ASP A 148 -1.19 -16.93 0.26
C ASP A 148 -1.87 -15.94 -0.72
N LEU A 149 -1.56 -14.65 -0.64
CA LEU A 149 -2.00 -13.63 -1.61
C LEU A 149 -1.05 -13.51 -2.81
N GLU A 150 0.08 -14.21 -2.79
CA GLU A 150 1.09 -14.13 -3.83
C GLU A 150 0.52 -14.54 -5.19
N LEU A 151 0.92 -13.81 -6.23
CA LEU A 151 0.56 -14.13 -7.60
C LEU A 151 1.32 -15.40 -8.06
N GLU A 152 0.61 -16.37 -8.61
CA GLU A 152 1.22 -17.65 -9.04
C GLU A 152 2.33 -17.48 -10.09
N SER A 153 2.21 -16.46 -10.94
CA SER A 153 3.21 -16.15 -11.97
C SER A 153 4.47 -15.49 -11.43
N THR A 154 4.56 -15.17 -10.13
CA THR A 154 5.80 -14.65 -9.52
C THR A 154 6.91 -15.70 -9.63
N PRO A 155 8.09 -15.37 -10.18
CA PRO A 155 9.18 -16.32 -10.33
C PRO A 155 9.56 -16.98 -8.99
N THR A 156 9.83 -18.29 -9.02
CA THR A 156 10.13 -19.09 -7.82
C THR A 156 11.26 -18.49 -6.99
N TRP A 157 12.37 -18.09 -7.64
CA TRP A 157 13.51 -17.47 -6.94
C TRP A 157 13.17 -16.16 -6.26
N VAL A 158 12.19 -15.39 -6.78
CA VAL A 158 11.69 -14.16 -6.14
C VAL A 158 10.92 -14.51 -4.88
N ARG A 159 10.03 -15.51 -4.96
CA ARG A 159 9.26 -16.00 -3.80
C ARG A 159 10.17 -16.53 -2.69
N GLU A 160 11.17 -17.31 -3.03
CA GLU A 160 12.15 -17.89 -2.08
C GLU A 160 12.99 -16.82 -1.36
N ARG A 161 13.28 -15.69 -2.02
CA ARG A 161 14.01 -14.57 -1.43
C ARG A 161 13.11 -13.56 -0.71
N THR A 162 11.79 -13.75 -0.76
CA THR A 162 10.84 -12.83 -0.15
C THR A 162 10.50 -13.22 1.29
N ARG A 163 10.67 -12.28 2.20
CA ARG A 163 10.09 -12.32 3.54
C ARG A 163 8.69 -11.72 3.49
N TYR A 164 7.67 -12.54 3.65
CA TYR A 164 6.28 -12.11 3.74
C TYR A 164 5.98 -11.65 5.17
N LEU A 165 5.58 -10.40 5.32
CA LEU A 165 5.37 -9.75 6.60
C LEU A 165 4.03 -9.00 6.57
N PRO A 166 2.90 -9.71 6.68
CA PRO A 166 1.58 -9.07 6.73
C PRO A 166 1.41 -8.27 8.04
N GLY A 167 0.46 -7.34 8.06
CA GLY A 167 0.13 -6.59 9.27
C GLY A 167 1.06 -5.41 9.57
N ILE A 168 1.82 -4.93 8.60
CA ILE A 168 2.63 -3.70 8.77
C ILE A 168 1.69 -2.49 8.63
N THR A 169 1.09 -2.08 9.71
CA THR A 169 0.16 -0.95 9.75
C THR A 169 0.25 -0.21 11.08
N THR A 170 -0.13 1.06 11.08
CA THR A 170 -0.33 1.85 12.30
C THR A 170 -1.74 1.66 12.89
N ALA A 171 -2.63 0.99 12.16
CA ALA A 171 -3.94 0.65 12.67
C ALA A 171 -3.79 -0.32 13.85
N VAL A 172 -4.44 0.00 14.96
CA VAL A 172 -4.43 -0.84 16.16
C VAL A 172 -5.68 -1.70 16.14
N ALA A 173 -5.52 -3.00 16.36
CA ALA A 173 -6.64 -3.89 16.64
C ALA A 173 -7.29 -3.45 17.97
N GLY A 174 -8.31 -2.65 17.87
CA GLY A 174 -9.11 -2.22 19.02
C GLY A 174 -10.52 -2.73 18.86
N ALA A 175 -11.12 -3.24 19.93
CA ALA A 175 -12.52 -3.61 19.95
C ALA A 175 -13.41 -2.35 19.87
N VAL A 176 -13.46 -1.73 18.67
CA VAL A 176 -14.47 -0.71 18.39
C VAL A 176 -15.76 -1.48 18.10
N PRO A 177 -16.81 -1.32 18.90
CA PRO A 177 -18.09 -1.97 18.62
C PRO A 177 -18.59 -1.57 17.24
N PRO A 178 -19.12 -2.51 16.44
CA PRO A 178 -19.69 -2.18 15.16
C PRO A 178 -20.79 -1.13 15.29
N SER A 179 -20.70 -0.08 14.49
CA SER A 179 -21.68 1.05 14.52
C SER A 179 -22.97 0.77 13.75
N GLY A 180 -23.09 -0.40 13.13
CA GLY A 180 -24.19 -0.71 12.23
C GLY A 180 -24.02 -0.18 10.79
N ARG A 181 -22.95 0.60 10.52
CA ARG A 181 -22.77 1.31 9.25
C ARG A 181 -22.08 0.48 8.18
N ILE A 182 -22.45 0.73 6.93
CA ILE A 182 -21.68 0.34 5.75
C ILE A 182 -20.68 1.46 5.45
N LEU A 183 -19.41 1.12 5.39
CA LEU A 183 -18.34 2.09 5.10
C LEU A 183 -17.83 1.90 3.68
N VAL A 184 -17.88 2.97 2.88
CA VAL A 184 -17.22 3.02 1.57
C VAL A 184 -15.95 3.85 1.69
N VAL A 185 -14.82 3.28 1.25
CA VAL A 185 -13.50 3.93 1.32
C VAL A 185 -12.99 4.20 -0.09
N ILE A 186 -12.87 5.48 -0.44
CA ILE A 186 -12.31 5.96 -1.70
C ILE A 186 -10.88 6.45 -1.45
N GLY A 187 -9.91 5.81 -2.10
CA GLY A 187 -8.50 6.14 -1.96
C GLY A 187 -8.04 7.37 -2.76
N ARG A 188 -6.87 7.92 -2.42
CA ARG A 188 -6.29 9.09 -3.13
C ARG A 188 -5.81 8.80 -4.55
N GLY A 189 -5.53 7.56 -4.88
CA GLY A 189 -4.90 7.20 -6.14
C GLY A 189 -5.87 6.84 -7.26
N GLY A 190 -7.20 6.80 -6.98
CA GLY A 190 -8.27 6.48 -7.93
C GLY A 190 -9.08 7.69 -8.38
N ALA A 191 -10.11 7.42 -9.19
CA ALA A 191 -11.13 8.40 -9.48
C ALA A 191 -11.99 8.67 -8.23
N PRO A 192 -12.61 9.86 -8.11
CA PRO A 192 -13.63 10.10 -7.09
C PRO A 192 -14.77 9.07 -7.20
N GLY A 193 -15.36 8.72 -6.07
CA GLY A 193 -16.55 7.88 -6.04
C GLY A 193 -17.73 8.55 -6.77
N ASP A 194 -18.55 7.75 -7.45
CA ASP A 194 -19.75 8.23 -8.12
C ASP A 194 -20.88 8.45 -7.09
N GLY A 195 -21.15 9.72 -6.78
CA GLY A 195 -22.13 10.11 -5.78
C GLY A 195 -23.56 9.65 -6.11
N ALA A 196 -23.96 9.62 -7.38
CA ALA A 196 -25.29 9.16 -7.78
C ALA A 196 -25.45 7.66 -7.50
N ARG A 197 -24.48 6.85 -7.89
CA ARG A 197 -24.49 5.39 -7.62
C ARG A 197 -24.44 5.08 -6.12
N LEU A 198 -23.71 5.87 -5.33
CA LEU A 198 -23.70 5.74 -3.87
C LEU A 198 -25.07 6.03 -3.27
N ALA A 199 -25.75 7.08 -3.74
CA ALA A 199 -27.10 7.43 -3.30
C ALA A 199 -28.13 6.34 -3.69
N GLU A 200 -28.05 5.77 -4.89
CA GLU A 200 -28.88 4.64 -5.31
C GLU A 200 -28.68 3.41 -4.43
N ALA A 201 -27.44 3.06 -4.12
CA ALA A 201 -27.12 1.94 -3.23
C ALA A 201 -27.68 2.16 -1.81
N ALA A 202 -27.56 3.39 -1.27
CA ALA A 202 -28.10 3.72 0.03
C ALA A 202 -29.65 3.64 0.06
N ARG A 203 -30.33 4.12 -1.00
CA ARG A 203 -31.80 4.00 -1.12
C ARG A 203 -32.27 2.55 -1.22
N ALA A 204 -31.48 1.66 -1.85
CA ALA A 204 -31.80 0.23 -1.94
C ALA A 204 -31.66 -0.48 -0.58
N CYS A 205 -31.01 0.14 0.40
CA CYS A 205 -30.81 -0.41 1.74
C CYS A 205 -31.25 0.59 2.82
N PRO A 206 -32.56 0.95 2.90
CA PRO A 206 -33.05 2.07 3.73
C PRO A 206 -32.81 1.87 5.23
N ASP A 207 -32.74 0.63 5.71
CA ASP A 207 -32.50 0.28 7.11
C ASP A 207 -31.02 0.33 7.52
N LEU A 208 -30.11 0.58 6.58
CA LEU A 208 -28.67 0.63 6.82
C LEU A 208 -28.14 2.05 6.65
N GLN A 209 -27.26 2.46 7.56
CA GLN A 209 -26.54 3.73 7.44
C GLN A 209 -25.29 3.53 6.60
N TRP A 210 -25.13 4.36 5.59
CA TRP A 210 -23.96 4.40 4.72
C TRP A 210 -23.09 5.60 5.06
N ARG A 211 -21.80 5.37 5.17
CA ARG A 211 -20.79 6.41 5.35
C ARG A 211 -19.73 6.26 4.28
N VAL A 212 -19.38 7.37 3.62
CA VAL A 212 -18.34 7.41 2.59
C VAL A 212 -17.21 8.30 3.04
N ILE A 213 -16.00 7.79 3.02
CA ILE A 213 -14.77 8.54 3.28
C ILE A 213 -13.91 8.59 2.02
N GLY A 214 -13.30 9.75 1.77
CA GLY A 214 -12.54 10.06 0.55
C GLY A 214 -13.32 10.91 -0.45
N PRO A 215 -12.77 11.16 -1.65
CA PRO A 215 -13.36 12.08 -2.62
C PRO A 215 -14.57 11.43 -3.32
N VAL A 216 -15.67 12.19 -3.42
CA VAL A 216 -16.91 11.76 -4.09
C VAL A 216 -17.39 12.92 -4.97
N SER A 217 -17.97 12.61 -6.13
CA SER A 217 -18.67 13.58 -6.96
C SER A 217 -19.93 14.10 -6.26
N ALA A 218 -20.39 15.29 -6.66
CA ALA A 218 -21.60 15.90 -6.08
C ALA A 218 -22.81 14.93 -6.15
N VAL A 219 -23.68 15.01 -5.13
CA VAL A 219 -24.93 14.28 -5.04
C VAL A 219 -26.06 15.29 -4.94
N ASP A 220 -26.90 15.39 -5.95
CA ASP A 220 -28.01 16.38 -6.01
C ASP A 220 -29.14 16.05 -5.03
N ASP A 221 -29.44 14.75 -4.84
CA ASP A 221 -30.48 14.24 -3.94
C ASP A 221 -29.86 13.19 -3.00
N CYS A 222 -29.26 13.65 -1.92
CA CYS A 222 -28.59 12.79 -0.95
C CYS A 222 -29.64 12.18 0.02
N PRO A 223 -29.79 10.84 0.04
CA PRO A 223 -30.72 10.18 0.95
C PRO A 223 -30.28 10.33 2.40
N ALA A 224 -31.25 10.38 3.34
CA ALA A 224 -30.99 10.62 4.76
C ALA A 224 -30.09 9.55 5.42
N ASN A 225 -29.98 8.37 4.84
CA ASN A 225 -29.12 7.29 5.31
C ASN A 225 -27.73 7.25 4.67
N LEU A 226 -27.33 8.30 3.89
CA LEU A 226 -26.00 8.42 3.29
C LEU A 226 -25.27 9.64 3.87
N ASP A 227 -24.12 9.41 4.49
CA ASP A 227 -23.21 10.43 5.03
C ASP A 227 -21.90 10.42 4.21
N ILE A 228 -21.62 11.53 3.53
CA ILE A 228 -20.38 11.75 2.76
C ILE A 228 -19.46 12.65 3.56
N ALA A 229 -18.50 12.04 4.24
CA ALA A 229 -17.60 12.74 5.16
C ALA A 229 -16.36 13.36 4.46
N GLY A 230 -16.06 13.02 3.20
CA GLY A 230 -14.82 13.44 2.57
C GLY A 230 -13.58 12.81 3.24
N TRP A 231 -12.49 13.57 3.32
CA TRP A 231 -11.27 13.11 4.00
C TRP A 231 -11.46 13.12 5.51
N VAL A 232 -11.02 12.03 6.15
CA VAL A 232 -11.01 11.87 7.61
C VAL A 232 -9.58 11.68 8.11
N ASP A 233 -9.30 12.10 9.33
CA ASP A 233 -7.97 11.99 9.92
C ASP A 233 -7.66 10.55 10.35
N ASP A 234 -8.67 9.80 10.80
CA ASP A 234 -8.53 8.44 11.31
C ASP A 234 -9.43 7.45 10.56
N ALA A 235 -9.01 7.11 9.34
CA ALA A 235 -9.69 6.11 8.52
C ALA A 235 -9.67 4.70 9.17
N ALA A 236 -8.65 4.38 9.97
CA ALA A 236 -8.55 3.09 10.65
C ALA A 236 -9.66 2.91 11.67
N ARG A 237 -10.01 3.96 12.41
CA ARG A 237 -11.14 3.96 13.36
C ARG A 237 -12.48 3.80 12.63
N GLU A 238 -12.68 4.48 11.51
CA GLU A 238 -13.89 4.33 10.69
C GLU A 238 -14.02 2.88 10.18
N ILE A 239 -12.92 2.28 9.68
CA ILE A 239 -12.89 0.89 9.24
C ILE A 239 -13.20 -0.05 10.41
N ALA A 240 -12.59 0.16 11.57
CA ALA A 240 -12.82 -0.67 12.76
C ALA A 240 -14.27 -0.59 13.27
N ALA A 241 -14.96 0.53 13.08
CA ALA A 241 -16.36 0.71 13.48
C ALA A 241 -17.37 0.19 12.43
N ALA A 242 -16.95 -0.16 11.21
CA ALA A 242 -17.84 -0.57 10.14
C ALA A 242 -18.41 -1.99 10.34
N ASN A 243 -19.64 -2.23 9.89
CA ASN A 243 -20.22 -3.58 9.79
C ASN A 243 -19.75 -4.31 8.52
N VAL A 244 -19.62 -3.57 7.42
CA VAL A 244 -19.06 -4.02 6.14
C VAL A 244 -18.23 -2.87 5.59
N VAL A 245 -17.08 -3.18 5.05
CA VAL A 245 -16.23 -2.22 4.32
C VAL A 245 -16.32 -2.50 2.82
N ILE A 246 -16.44 -1.45 2.02
CA ILE A 246 -16.43 -1.48 0.56
C ILE A 246 -15.26 -0.59 0.10
N GLY A 247 -14.42 -1.08 -0.81
CA GLY A 247 -13.32 -0.25 -1.33
C GLY A 247 -12.34 -1.01 -2.21
N GLY A 248 -11.29 -0.34 -2.64
CA GLY A 248 -10.26 -0.92 -3.50
C GLY A 248 -9.37 -1.97 -2.81
N ALA A 249 -8.50 -2.62 -3.58
CA ALA A 249 -7.55 -3.61 -3.08
C ALA A 249 -6.15 -3.03 -2.81
N GLY A 250 -6.05 -1.71 -2.54
CA GLY A 250 -4.78 -1.10 -2.13
C GLY A 250 -4.29 -1.67 -0.80
N GLU A 251 -2.98 -1.92 -0.69
CA GLU A 251 -2.35 -2.60 0.45
C GLU A 251 -2.75 -1.98 1.81
N GLY A 252 -2.77 -0.63 1.90
CA GLY A 252 -3.12 0.04 3.16
C GLY A 252 -4.57 -0.20 3.60
N LEU A 253 -5.54 -0.21 2.67
CA LEU A 253 -6.93 -0.51 2.98
C LEU A 253 -7.10 -1.99 3.33
N VAL A 254 -6.53 -2.88 2.54
CA VAL A 254 -6.59 -4.33 2.80
C VAL A 254 -6.01 -4.64 4.18
N SER A 255 -4.82 -4.15 4.51
CA SER A 255 -4.23 -4.29 5.84
C SER A 255 -5.14 -3.79 6.95
N ALA A 256 -5.73 -2.61 6.82
CA ALA A 256 -6.63 -2.05 7.84
C ALA A 256 -7.91 -2.88 8.02
N VAL A 257 -8.48 -3.39 6.92
CA VAL A 257 -9.66 -4.27 6.96
C VAL A 257 -9.35 -5.60 7.64
N LEU A 258 -8.18 -6.19 7.33
CA LEU A 258 -7.74 -7.45 7.94
C LEU A 258 -7.46 -7.29 9.45
N VAL A 259 -6.82 -6.19 9.87
CA VAL A 259 -6.62 -5.84 11.29
C VAL A 259 -7.95 -5.72 12.04
N ALA A 260 -8.91 -5.03 11.42
CA ALA A 260 -10.23 -4.81 12.02
C ALA A 260 -11.14 -6.04 11.94
N ASP A 261 -10.76 -7.08 11.20
CA ASP A 261 -11.55 -8.29 10.90
C ASP A 261 -12.97 -7.96 10.39
N ARG A 262 -13.08 -7.01 9.46
CA ARG A 262 -14.37 -6.58 8.94
C ARG A 262 -14.74 -7.32 7.65
N PRO A 263 -16.01 -7.70 7.44
CA PRO A 263 -16.51 -8.17 6.16
C PRO A 263 -16.15 -7.18 5.06
N PHE A 264 -15.66 -7.68 3.92
CA PHE A 264 -15.09 -6.84 2.88
C PHE A 264 -15.69 -7.14 1.51
N ILE A 265 -16.16 -6.08 0.84
CA ILE A 265 -16.48 -6.07 -0.58
C ILE A 265 -15.38 -5.29 -1.28
N CYS A 266 -14.57 -6.00 -2.03
CA CYS A 266 -13.37 -5.47 -2.67
C CYS A 266 -13.65 -5.13 -4.13
N MET A 267 -13.35 -3.90 -4.53
CA MET A 267 -13.48 -3.41 -5.89
C MET A 267 -12.12 -2.92 -6.39
N PRO A 268 -11.32 -3.79 -7.03
CA PRO A 268 -9.95 -3.44 -7.40
C PRO A 268 -9.93 -2.37 -8.50
N GLU A 269 -9.13 -1.34 -8.29
CA GLU A 269 -8.88 -0.29 -9.26
C GLU A 269 -7.71 -0.66 -10.17
N ALA A 270 -7.73 -0.18 -11.43
CA ALA A 270 -6.58 -0.31 -12.32
C ALA A 270 -5.35 0.41 -11.74
N ARG A 271 -4.28 -0.33 -11.55
CA ARG A 271 -2.98 0.15 -11.04
C ARG A 271 -1.83 -0.43 -11.85
N PRO A 272 -0.68 0.25 -11.89
CA PRO A 272 0.51 -0.31 -12.49
C PRO A 272 0.77 -1.75 -12.00
N PHE A 273 1.20 -2.60 -12.91
CA PHE A 273 1.52 -4.00 -12.64
C PHE A 273 0.35 -4.86 -12.14
N GLY A 274 -0.90 -4.42 -12.29
CA GLY A 274 -2.08 -5.17 -11.85
C GLY A 274 -2.12 -5.45 -10.34
N GLU A 275 -1.53 -4.58 -9.53
CA GLU A 275 -1.34 -4.77 -8.09
C GLU A 275 -2.65 -5.07 -7.36
N GLN A 276 -3.69 -4.25 -7.57
CA GLN A 276 -4.96 -4.44 -6.88
C GLN A 276 -5.73 -5.67 -7.39
N GLN A 277 -5.65 -5.97 -8.69
CA GLN A 277 -6.28 -7.17 -9.27
C GLN A 277 -5.67 -8.45 -8.70
N ALA A 278 -4.34 -8.50 -8.57
CA ALA A 278 -3.65 -9.63 -7.97
C ALA A 278 -4.08 -9.85 -6.50
N THR A 279 -4.10 -8.78 -5.71
CA THR A 279 -4.54 -8.84 -4.31
C THR A 279 -5.99 -9.26 -4.19
N ALA A 280 -6.90 -8.67 -4.97
CA ALA A 280 -8.33 -9.00 -4.98
C ALA A 280 -8.56 -10.46 -5.37
N SER A 281 -7.88 -10.97 -6.39
CA SER A 281 -7.96 -12.38 -6.81
C SER A 281 -7.55 -13.32 -5.69
N GLY A 282 -6.47 -12.99 -4.95
CA GLY A 282 -6.05 -13.75 -3.77
C GLY A 282 -7.10 -13.74 -2.67
N LEU A 283 -7.68 -12.58 -2.34
CA LEU A 283 -8.74 -12.44 -1.34
C LEU A 283 -9.99 -13.26 -1.71
N ALA A 284 -10.42 -13.21 -2.98
CA ALA A 284 -11.55 -14.00 -3.46
C ALA A 284 -11.28 -15.50 -3.34
N ARG A 285 -10.13 -15.98 -3.82
CA ARG A 285 -9.73 -17.39 -3.77
C ARG A 285 -9.71 -17.95 -2.35
N LEU A 286 -9.36 -17.14 -1.37
CA LEU A 286 -9.29 -17.52 0.04
C LEU A 286 -10.62 -17.31 0.79
N GLY A 287 -11.65 -16.75 0.14
CA GLY A 287 -12.91 -16.41 0.79
C GLY A 287 -12.80 -15.28 1.83
N ALA A 288 -11.78 -14.42 1.70
CA ALA A 288 -11.54 -13.30 2.60
C ALA A 288 -12.34 -12.03 2.24
N ALA A 289 -12.78 -11.91 0.99
CA ALA A 289 -13.60 -10.82 0.49
C ALA A 289 -14.54 -11.28 -0.64
N ILE A 290 -15.64 -10.55 -0.85
CA ILE A 290 -16.38 -10.57 -2.11
C ILE A 290 -15.66 -9.60 -3.05
N VAL A 291 -15.35 -10.05 -4.26
CA VAL A 291 -14.67 -9.22 -5.26
C VAL A 291 -15.62 -8.88 -6.40
N LEU A 292 -15.77 -7.60 -6.69
CA LEU A 292 -16.58 -7.08 -7.79
C LEU A 292 -15.66 -6.29 -8.73
N GLN A 293 -15.85 -6.43 -10.03
CA GLN A 293 -15.07 -5.69 -11.02
C GLN A 293 -15.62 -4.27 -11.22
N ASP A 294 -16.94 -4.11 -11.11
CA ASP A 294 -17.65 -2.86 -11.30
C ASP A 294 -18.64 -2.62 -10.15
N TRP A 295 -19.06 -1.37 -9.98
CA TRP A 295 -20.11 -1.01 -9.04
C TRP A 295 -21.44 -1.64 -9.50
N PRO A 296 -22.08 -2.48 -8.66
CA PRO A 296 -23.27 -3.21 -9.05
C PRO A 296 -24.52 -2.31 -9.13
N GLU A 297 -25.56 -2.83 -9.75
CA GLU A 297 -26.88 -2.21 -9.73
C GLU A 297 -27.43 -2.12 -8.30
N ALA A 298 -28.20 -1.08 -8.01
CA ALA A 298 -28.69 -0.78 -6.66
C ALA A 298 -29.42 -1.97 -6.00
N ALA A 299 -30.23 -2.71 -6.76
CA ALA A 299 -31.00 -3.86 -6.27
C ALA A 299 -30.13 -5.04 -5.80
N ALA A 300 -28.86 -5.11 -6.17
CA ALA A 300 -27.96 -6.19 -5.76
C ALA A 300 -27.39 -5.99 -4.35
N TRP A 301 -27.35 -4.75 -3.85
CA TRP A 301 -26.67 -4.43 -2.59
C TRP A 301 -27.18 -5.19 -1.36
N PRO A 302 -28.49 -5.37 -1.13
CA PRO A 302 -28.96 -6.14 0.03
C PRO A 302 -28.37 -7.55 0.08
N SER A 303 -28.34 -8.24 -1.07
CA SER A 303 -27.78 -9.59 -1.19
C SER A 303 -26.27 -9.62 -1.00
N LEU A 304 -25.53 -8.69 -1.63
CA LEU A 304 -24.07 -8.59 -1.51
C LEU A 304 -23.63 -8.31 -0.08
N LEU A 305 -24.31 -7.41 0.62
CA LEU A 305 -24.03 -7.11 2.02
C LEU A 305 -24.30 -8.31 2.94
N ALA A 306 -25.37 -9.07 2.68
CA ALA A 306 -25.65 -10.31 3.42
C ALA A 306 -24.58 -11.36 3.15
N GLN A 307 -24.16 -11.57 1.91
CA GLN A 307 -23.10 -12.49 1.53
C GLN A 307 -21.76 -12.10 2.17
N ALA A 308 -21.39 -10.81 2.16
CA ALA A 308 -20.15 -10.34 2.78
C ALA A 308 -20.12 -10.62 4.29
N LYS A 309 -21.23 -10.40 5.00
CA LYS A 309 -21.38 -10.72 6.41
C LYS A 309 -21.32 -12.22 6.72
N ALA A 310 -21.70 -13.07 5.76
CA ALA A 310 -21.65 -14.52 5.90
C ALA A 310 -20.26 -15.13 5.66
N LEU A 311 -19.31 -14.38 5.10
CA LEU A 311 -17.94 -14.86 4.91
C LEU A 311 -17.29 -15.19 6.27
N SER A 312 -16.61 -16.33 6.34
CA SER A 312 -15.86 -16.71 7.54
C SER A 312 -14.79 -15.66 7.89
N PRO A 313 -14.70 -15.22 9.15
CA PRO A 313 -13.61 -14.34 9.60
C PRO A 313 -12.25 -15.05 9.59
N GLU A 314 -12.22 -16.37 9.60
CA GLU A 314 -11.00 -17.18 9.70
C GLU A 314 -10.04 -16.90 8.54
N ALA A 315 -10.56 -16.77 7.30
CA ALA A 315 -9.76 -16.44 6.13
C ALA A 315 -9.06 -15.06 6.28
N ARG A 316 -9.76 -14.07 6.84
CA ARG A 316 -9.18 -12.73 7.08
C ARG A 316 -8.14 -12.76 8.20
N ARG A 317 -8.43 -13.45 9.31
CA ARG A 317 -7.52 -13.57 10.46
C ARG A 317 -6.22 -14.27 10.10
N ARG A 318 -6.28 -15.28 9.24
CA ARG A 318 -5.09 -15.98 8.73
C ARG A 318 -4.15 -15.05 7.95
N LEU A 319 -4.69 -14.06 7.25
CA LEU A 319 -3.93 -13.14 6.40
C LEU A 319 -3.27 -11.98 7.17
N HIS A 320 -3.47 -11.87 8.46
CA HIS A 320 -2.97 -10.78 9.30
C HIS A 320 -2.04 -11.29 10.40
N ASP A 321 -0.94 -10.56 10.61
CA ASP A 321 -0.07 -10.73 11.78
C ASP A 321 -0.15 -9.46 12.65
N PRO A 322 -0.68 -9.55 13.90
CA PRO A 322 -0.75 -8.40 14.79
C PRO A 322 0.61 -7.85 15.20
N GLN A 323 1.69 -8.62 15.02
CA GLN A 323 3.07 -8.19 15.27
C GLN A 323 3.83 -7.80 13.98
N GLY A 324 3.15 -7.69 12.83
CA GLY A 324 3.79 -7.51 11.52
C GLY A 324 4.80 -6.37 11.47
N ALA A 325 4.47 -5.20 12.00
CA ALA A 325 5.40 -4.07 12.07
C ALA A 325 6.64 -4.36 12.93
N ARG A 326 6.44 -5.00 14.10
CA ARG A 326 7.55 -5.38 15.00
C ARG A 326 8.41 -6.48 14.38
N THR A 327 7.79 -7.48 13.77
CA THR A 327 8.49 -8.55 13.06
C THR A 327 9.34 -8.01 11.91
N ALA A 328 8.80 -7.04 11.15
CA ALA A 328 9.53 -6.35 10.10
C ALA A 328 10.73 -5.57 10.65
N ALA A 329 10.54 -4.81 11.73
CA ALA A 329 11.60 -4.03 12.36
C ALA A 329 12.74 -4.91 12.89
N ILE A 330 12.42 -6.03 13.53
CA ILE A 330 13.41 -7.02 14.02
C ILE A 330 14.19 -7.59 12.83
N TRP A 331 13.50 -8.07 11.79
CA TRP A 331 14.17 -8.64 10.62
C TRP A 331 15.09 -7.65 9.91
N LEU A 332 14.66 -6.38 9.74
CA LEU A 332 15.51 -5.33 9.17
C LEU A 332 16.74 -5.04 10.04
N SER A 333 16.57 -5.07 11.35
CA SER A 333 17.68 -4.89 12.29
C SER A 333 18.72 -6.02 12.21
N GLU A 334 18.26 -7.27 12.05
CA GLU A 334 19.12 -8.43 11.81
C GLU A 334 19.90 -8.29 10.49
N GLN A 335 19.25 -7.84 9.42
CA GLN A 335 19.91 -7.60 8.14
C GLN A 335 20.94 -6.46 8.24
N ALA A 336 20.64 -5.39 8.97
CA ALA A 336 21.57 -4.29 9.19
C ALA A 336 22.75 -4.68 10.07
N ALA A 337 22.59 -5.62 11.00
CA ALA A 337 23.67 -6.15 11.86
C ALA A 337 24.60 -7.11 11.10
N ALA A 338 24.12 -7.78 10.05
CA ALA A 338 24.87 -8.70 9.23
C ALA A 338 25.68 -8.00 8.10
N ALA A 339 25.40 -6.70 7.85
CA ALA A 339 26.01 -5.88 6.81
C ALA A 339 27.22 -5.08 7.33
#